data_c1a9604d7c03bba5567061697a349a20
#
_entry.id   c1a9604d7c03bba5567061697a349a20
#
_cell.length_a   1.000
_cell.length_b   1.000
_cell.length_c   1.000
_cell.angle_alpha   90.00
_cell.angle_beta   90.00
_cell.angle_gamma   90.00
#
_symmetry.space_group_name_H-M   'P 1'
#
loop_
_entity.id
_entity.type
_entity.pdbx_description
1 polymer ?
#
loop_
_entity_poly.entity_id
_entity_poly.type
_entity_poly.pdbx_seq_one_letter_code
_entity_poly.pdbx_strand_id
1 'polypeptide(L)'
;MLAWPIGLLIWANGKIDHIDALSGAADTPGTTYLLAGSDSREGGVIEDPETQGARTDTIMVLHVPESGPTALISLPRDAYVEIPGQGGSKLNAAFSWGGAPLLVQTVEQLTGLTVDHYVEVGFGGIEQLVDAVGGVELCSDLTVDDADSGMVWTPGCREVGGVDALAFARMRKADPAGDIGRAERQQQLIAALSGKVENPALVLKPGQQTALLSAGTGALTVSEGTGILDLGSLALAFRNAKGEGGITGTPPIVDLDYRPGNVGSTVRLDPDQTPGFFAAIAAGTWPAGPTGGMPGG
;
A
#
# COMPACT_ATOMS: atom_id res chain seq x y z
N MET A 1 -14.20 -30.88 12.98
CA MET A 1 -13.84 -30.18 11.72
C MET A 1 -13.35 -28.72 11.89
N LEU A 2 -13.57 -28.05 13.03
CA LEU A 2 -13.11 -26.66 13.25
C LEU A 2 -11.64 -26.53 13.67
N ALA A 3 -10.98 -27.61 14.09
CA ALA A 3 -9.59 -27.57 14.62
C ALA A 3 -8.57 -27.20 13.54
N TRP A 4 -8.77 -27.60 12.30
CA TRP A 4 -7.85 -27.29 11.19
C TRP A 4 -7.80 -25.78 10.85
N PRO A 5 -8.92 -25.09 10.59
CA PRO A 5 -8.87 -23.67 10.29
C PRO A 5 -8.36 -22.82 11.47
N ILE A 6 -8.70 -23.18 12.71
CA ILE A 6 -8.19 -22.49 13.90
C ILE A 6 -6.66 -22.68 14.02
N GLY A 7 -6.17 -23.92 13.87
CA GLY A 7 -4.74 -24.19 13.87
C GLY A 7 -3.98 -23.46 12.77
N LEU A 8 -4.58 -23.36 11.59
CA LEU A 8 -4.01 -22.64 10.46
C LEU A 8 -3.92 -21.12 10.72
N LEU A 9 -4.95 -20.51 11.33
CA LEU A 9 -4.94 -19.09 11.71
C LEU A 9 -3.88 -18.79 12.77
N ILE A 10 -3.76 -19.63 13.79
CA ILE A 10 -2.72 -19.47 14.84
C ILE A 10 -1.32 -19.59 14.22
N TRP A 11 -1.12 -20.57 13.35
CA TRP A 11 0.15 -20.75 12.66
C TRP A 11 0.48 -19.59 11.73
N ALA A 12 -0.48 -19.08 10.96
CA ALA A 12 -0.32 -17.94 10.07
C ALA A 12 0.00 -16.66 10.86
N ASN A 13 -0.69 -16.44 12.00
CA ASN A 13 -0.43 -15.30 12.87
C ASN A 13 1.01 -15.29 13.41
N GLY A 14 1.59 -16.46 13.70
CA GLY A 14 2.99 -16.59 14.14
C GLY A 14 4.04 -16.39 13.03
N LYS A 15 3.61 -16.14 11.79
CA LYS A 15 4.48 -15.88 10.62
C LYS A 15 4.52 -14.41 10.20
N ILE A 16 3.68 -13.59 10.79
CA ILE A 16 3.62 -12.16 10.50
C ILE A 16 4.77 -11.48 11.21
N ASP A 17 5.52 -10.64 10.51
CA ASP A 17 6.57 -9.83 11.11
C ASP A 17 5.95 -8.60 11.79
N HIS A 18 6.33 -8.35 13.05
CA HIS A 18 5.82 -7.27 13.87
C HIS A 18 6.88 -6.23 14.17
N ILE A 19 6.49 -4.97 14.13
CA ILE A 19 7.35 -3.82 14.46
C ILE A 19 6.61 -2.86 15.40
N ASP A 20 7.36 -2.15 16.22
CA ASP A 20 6.85 -1.04 17.02
C ASP A 20 6.71 0.21 16.12
N ALA A 21 5.53 0.36 15.52
CA ALA A 21 5.25 1.43 14.55
C ALA A 21 4.32 2.51 15.10
N LEU A 22 3.48 2.19 16.11
CA LEU A 22 2.42 3.08 16.56
C LEU A 22 2.95 4.21 17.45
N SER A 23 2.31 5.36 17.38
CA SER A 23 2.71 6.54 18.14
C SER A 23 2.31 6.50 19.61
N GLY A 24 1.30 5.69 19.97
CA GLY A 24 0.66 5.71 21.28
C GLY A 24 -0.20 6.95 21.53
N ALA A 25 -0.61 7.66 20.46
CA ALA A 25 -1.54 8.78 20.56
C ALA A 25 -2.90 8.36 21.13
N ALA A 26 -3.66 9.33 21.64
CA ALA A 26 -5.02 9.07 22.12
C ALA A 26 -5.90 8.61 20.93
N ASP A 27 -6.68 7.57 21.19
CA ASP A 27 -7.54 6.94 20.20
C ASP A 27 -8.57 7.92 19.60
N THR A 28 -8.86 7.73 18.31
CA THR A 28 -9.92 8.44 17.58
C THR A 28 -11.05 7.47 17.21
N PRO A 29 -12.32 7.95 17.14
CA PRO A 29 -13.45 7.05 16.83
C PRO A 29 -13.29 6.34 15.49
N GLY A 30 -13.58 5.03 15.47
CA GLY A 30 -13.45 4.18 14.29
C GLY A 30 -12.19 3.33 14.32
N THR A 31 -11.77 2.81 13.17
CA THR A 31 -10.53 2.04 13.03
C THR A 31 -9.74 2.53 11.83
N THR A 32 -8.49 2.90 12.05
CA THR A 32 -7.60 3.45 11.02
C THR A 32 -6.44 2.49 10.73
N TYR A 33 -6.31 2.10 9.49
CA TYR A 33 -5.17 1.36 8.96
C TYR A 33 -4.31 2.30 8.13
N LEU A 34 -3.00 2.34 8.43
CA LEU A 34 -2.02 2.98 7.55
C LEU A 34 -1.34 1.90 6.72
N LEU A 35 -1.53 1.97 5.40
CA LEU A 35 -0.97 1.02 4.44
C LEU A 35 0.23 1.65 3.76
N ALA A 36 1.37 0.98 3.79
CA ALA A 36 2.61 1.41 3.18
C ALA A 36 3.11 0.37 2.17
N GLY A 37 3.35 0.79 0.93
CA GLY A 37 4.08 -0.03 -0.04
C GLY A 37 5.54 0.37 -0.04
N SER A 38 6.41 -0.51 0.44
CA SER A 38 7.83 -0.22 0.62
C SER A 38 8.69 -1.01 -0.35
N ASP A 39 9.72 -0.36 -0.87
CA ASP A 39 10.80 -1.01 -1.60
C ASP A 39 11.94 -1.46 -0.66
N SER A 40 11.63 -1.60 0.63
CA SER A 40 12.59 -2.08 1.62
C SER A 40 13.12 -3.45 1.21
N ARG A 41 14.45 -3.51 1.05
CA ARG A 41 15.18 -4.65 0.51
C ARG A 41 15.60 -5.63 1.62
N GLU A 42 14.69 -6.00 2.52
CA GLU A 42 14.92 -7.11 3.43
C GLU A 42 14.76 -8.44 2.68
N GLY A 43 15.82 -8.80 1.93
CA GLY A 43 15.89 -10.00 1.11
C GLY A 43 17.07 -10.05 0.15
N GLY A 44 18.05 -9.17 0.36
CA GLY A 44 19.44 -9.31 -0.08
C GLY A 44 19.67 -9.78 -1.52
N VAL A 45 19.41 -8.98 -2.56
CA VAL A 45 19.91 -9.31 -3.90
C VAL A 45 20.61 -8.15 -4.61
N ILE A 46 20.51 -6.89 -4.18
CA ILE A 46 21.35 -5.83 -4.78
C ILE A 46 21.76 -4.83 -3.70
N GLU A 47 23.03 -4.85 -3.30
CA GLU A 47 23.68 -3.75 -2.57
C GLU A 47 23.98 -2.64 -3.57
N ASP A 48 23.15 -1.60 -3.61
CA ASP A 48 23.50 -0.33 -4.24
C ASP A 48 23.93 0.65 -3.14
N PRO A 49 25.22 0.97 -3.03
CA PRO A 49 25.75 1.83 -1.96
C PRO A 49 25.28 3.29 -2.04
N GLU A 50 24.71 3.71 -3.18
CA GLU A 50 24.32 5.12 -3.41
C GLU A 50 22.85 5.41 -3.04
N THR A 51 22.05 4.39 -2.74
CA THR A 51 20.65 4.56 -2.33
C THR A 51 20.43 4.04 -0.90
N GLN A 52 20.95 4.75 0.10
CA GLN A 52 20.65 4.48 1.50
C GLN A 52 19.22 4.93 1.81
N GLY A 53 18.36 3.99 2.27
CA GLY A 53 17.02 4.22 2.80
C GLY A 53 15.94 3.51 2.01
N ALA A 54 15.17 2.67 2.70
CA ALA A 54 13.91 2.13 2.18
C ALA A 54 12.99 3.30 1.82
N ARG A 55 12.29 3.22 0.68
CA ARG A 55 11.34 4.24 0.24
C ARG A 55 9.95 3.66 0.22
N THR A 56 9.01 4.46 0.63
CA THR A 56 7.60 4.14 0.49
C THR A 56 7.05 4.89 -0.71
N ASP A 57 6.63 4.16 -1.72
CA ASP A 57 6.05 4.73 -2.95
C ASP A 57 4.53 4.83 -2.88
N THR A 58 3.90 4.02 -2.05
CA THR A 58 2.46 4.00 -1.83
C THR A 58 2.16 4.22 -0.36
N ILE A 59 1.37 5.24 -0.04
CA ILE A 59 0.92 5.55 1.32
C ILE A 59 -0.60 5.74 1.25
N MET A 60 -1.35 4.92 1.98
CA MET A 60 -2.81 5.00 2.00
C MET A 60 -3.34 4.94 3.42
N VAL A 61 -4.35 5.72 3.70
CA VAL A 61 -5.13 5.66 4.94
C VAL A 61 -6.46 4.99 4.62
N LEU A 62 -6.74 3.87 5.27
CA LEU A 62 -8.04 3.23 5.25
C LEU A 62 -8.71 3.46 6.60
N HIS A 63 -9.82 4.20 6.61
CA HIS A 63 -10.55 4.52 7.82
C HIS A 63 -11.95 3.91 7.78
N VAL A 64 -12.30 3.18 8.83
CA VAL A 64 -13.62 2.61 9.07
C VAL A 64 -14.26 3.40 10.20
N PRO A 65 -15.13 4.39 9.92
CA PRO A 65 -15.79 5.16 10.98
C PRO A 65 -16.78 4.29 11.75
N GLU A 66 -17.18 4.72 12.95
CA GLU A 66 -18.23 4.03 13.73
C GLU A 66 -19.56 3.95 12.97
N SER A 67 -19.81 4.90 12.09
CA SER A 67 -20.96 4.93 11.20
C SER A 67 -20.64 5.67 9.91
N GLY A 68 -21.27 5.28 8.80
CA GLY A 68 -21.04 5.92 7.49
C GLY A 68 -20.10 5.16 6.59
N PRO A 69 -19.65 5.79 5.48
CA PRO A 69 -18.83 5.17 4.45
C PRO A 69 -17.40 4.89 4.93
N THR A 70 -16.88 3.70 4.61
CA THR A 70 -15.45 3.39 4.74
C THR A 70 -14.66 4.16 3.71
N ALA A 71 -13.55 4.79 4.11
CA ALA A 71 -12.73 5.61 3.25
C ALA A 71 -11.33 5.01 3.01
N LEU A 72 -10.91 4.95 1.75
CA LEU A 72 -9.56 4.59 1.32
C LEU A 72 -8.94 5.81 0.62
N ILE A 73 -8.06 6.50 1.32
CA ILE A 73 -7.46 7.75 0.86
C ILE A 73 -5.98 7.54 0.57
N SER A 74 -5.60 7.76 -0.68
CA SER A 74 -4.21 7.74 -1.11
C SER A 74 -3.55 9.08 -0.79
N LEU A 75 -2.48 9.05 -0.02
CA LEU A 75 -1.65 10.21 0.26
C LEU A 75 -0.52 10.30 -0.77
N PRO A 76 -0.40 11.42 -1.52
CA PRO A 76 0.71 11.56 -2.45
C PRO A 76 2.05 11.45 -1.71
N ARG A 77 2.92 10.56 -2.14
CA ARG A 77 4.25 10.36 -1.51
C ARG A 77 5.09 11.64 -1.46
N ASP A 78 4.89 12.52 -2.46
CA ASP A 78 5.55 13.81 -2.59
C ASP A 78 4.75 14.96 -1.95
N ALA A 79 3.69 14.67 -1.17
CA ALA A 79 2.96 15.69 -0.43
C ALA A 79 3.90 16.43 0.52
N TYR A 80 3.87 17.77 0.46
CA TYR A 80 4.63 18.60 1.39
C TYR A 80 3.92 18.63 2.74
N VAL A 81 4.58 18.13 3.77
CA VAL A 81 4.04 17.97 5.12
C VAL A 81 5.08 18.37 6.16
N GLU A 82 4.63 18.75 7.35
CA GLU A 82 5.51 18.90 8.51
C GLU A 82 5.79 17.53 9.11
N ILE A 83 7.08 17.14 9.13
CA ILE A 83 7.54 15.87 9.71
C ILE A 83 7.99 16.16 11.15
N PRO A 84 7.45 15.48 12.16
CA PRO A 84 7.78 15.69 13.56
C PRO A 84 9.29 15.68 13.83
N GLY A 85 9.82 16.78 14.40
CA GLY A 85 11.22 16.93 14.72
C GLY A 85 12.18 17.18 13.55
N GLN A 86 11.69 17.19 12.30
CA GLN A 86 12.51 17.33 11.09
C GLN A 86 12.13 18.56 10.23
N GLY A 87 10.92 19.12 10.44
CA GLY A 87 10.39 20.23 9.64
C GLY A 87 9.73 19.81 8.34
N GLY A 88 9.46 20.78 7.46
CA GLY A 88 8.69 20.57 6.24
C GLY A 88 9.47 19.80 5.16
N SER A 89 8.90 18.70 4.67
CA SER A 89 9.48 17.89 3.59
C SER A 89 8.40 17.05 2.86
N LYS A 90 8.83 16.15 1.98
CA LYS A 90 7.95 15.18 1.32
C LYS A 90 7.52 14.10 2.32
N LEU A 91 6.27 13.66 2.24
CA LEU A 91 5.72 12.63 3.12
C LEU A 91 6.56 11.34 3.15
N ASN A 92 7.05 10.88 1.99
CA ASN A 92 7.87 9.68 1.92
C ASN A 92 9.25 9.84 2.62
N ALA A 93 9.71 11.06 2.86
CA ALA A 93 10.94 11.31 3.61
C ALA A 93 10.79 10.90 5.08
N ALA A 94 9.58 10.97 5.64
CA ALA A 94 9.33 10.50 7.01
C ALA A 94 9.71 9.02 7.16
N PHE A 95 9.33 8.17 6.19
CA PHE A 95 9.71 6.76 6.21
C PHE A 95 11.21 6.58 6.04
N SER A 96 11.84 7.31 5.13
CA SER A 96 13.29 7.21 4.90
C SER A 96 14.14 7.67 6.10
N TRP A 97 13.64 8.61 6.92
CA TRP A 97 14.37 9.18 8.05
C TRP A 97 14.12 8.48 9.38
N GLY A 98 12.93 7.96 9.59
CA GLY A 98 12.55 7.36 10.88
C GLY A 98 11.69 6.11 10.76
N GLY A 99 11.62 5.51 9.57
CA GLY A 99 10.86 4.28 9.33
C GLY A 99 9.35 4.44 9.56
N ALA A 100 8.70 3.32 9.85
CA ALA A 100 7.28 3.26 10.11
C ALA A 100 6.83 4.18 11.26
N PRO A 101 7.53 4.28 12.41
CA PRO A 101 7.08 5.13 13.51
C PRO A 101 6.98 6.60 13.13
N LEU A 102 7.94 7.15 12.39
CA LEU A 102 7.92 8.55 11.98
C LEU A 102 6.88 8.79 10.89
N LEU A 103 6.68 7.83 9.98
CA LEU A 103 5.59 7.90 9.00
C LEU A 103 4.23 7.91 9.68
N VAL A 104 3.98 7.03 10.67
CA VAL A 104 2.74 6.99 11.47
C VAL A 104 2.48 8.35 12.11
N GLN A 105 3.44 8.88 12.87
CA GLN A 105 3.31 10.19 13.53
C GLN A 105 3.02 11.32 12.52
N THR A 106 3.69 11.30 11.36
CA THR A 106 3.49 12.32 10.32
C THR A 106 2.09 12.23 9.72
N VAL A 107 1.58 11.02 9.48
CA VAL A 107 0.23 10.82 8.93
C VAL A 107 -0.83 11.19 9.96
N GLU A 108 -0.65 10.83 11.23
CA GLU A 108 -1.56 11.23 12.32
C GLU A 108 -1.62 12.76 12.46
N GLN A 109 -0.47 13.44 12.41
CA GLN A 109 -0.42 14.91 12.44
C GLN A 109 -1.13 15.54 11.24
N LEU A 110 -0.99 14.95 10.04
CA LEU A 110 -1.63 15.44 8.82
C LEU A 110 -3.13 15.24 8.83
N THR A 111 -3.60 14.08 9.29
CA THR A 111 -4.99 13.64 9.16
C THR A 111 -5.85 13.91 10.39
N GLY A 112 -5.22 13.99 11.56
CA GLY A 112 -5.92 14.01 12.85
C GLY A 112 -6.54 12.66 13.24
N LEU A 113 -6.24 11.59 12.49
CA LEU A 113 -6.68 10.23 12.78
C LEU A 113 -5.55 9.49 13.50
N THR A 114 -5.85 8.81 14.59
CA THR A 114 -4.89 7.89 15.24
C THR A 114 -4.81 6.60 14.43
N VAL A 115 -3.61 6.10 14.20
CA VAL A 115 -3.38 4.86 13.47
C VAL A 115 -3.45 3.69 14.45
N ASP A 116 -4.42 2.80 14.26
CA ASP A 116 -4.61 1.58 15.08
C ASP A 116 -3.75 0.44 14.55
N HIS A 117 -3.59 0.37 13.22
CA HIS A 117 -2.87 -0.68 12.55
C HIS A 117 -1.97 -0.11 11.45
N TYR A 118 -0.67 -0.39 11.54
CA TYR A 118 0.25 -0.18 10.43
C TYR A 118 0.45 -1.48 9.69
N VAL A 119 0.38 -1.43 8.35
CA VAL A 119 0.59 -2.58 7.48
C VAL A 119 1.49 -2.18 6.33
N GLU A 120 2.67 -2.77 6.28
CA GLU A 120 3.64 -2.59 5.21
C GLU A 120 3.67 -3.81 4.31
N VAL A 121 3.65 -3.57 3.00
CA VAL A 121 3.81 -4.59 1.97
C VAL A 121 5.13 -4.37 1.27
N GLY A 122 6.08 -5.27 1.48
CA GLY A 122 7.36 -5.26 0.79
C GLY A 122 7.28 -5.85 -0.63
N PHE A 123 8.13 -5.40 -1.55
CA PHE A 123 8.19 -5.96 -2.91
C PHE A 123 8.53 -7.45 -2.94
N GLY A 124 9.37 -7.96 -2.01
CA GLY A 124 9.64 -9.39 -1.89
C GLY A 124 8.41 -10.23 -1.59
N GLY A 125 7.41 -9.64 -0.93
CA GLY A 125 6.13 -10.29 -0.67
C GLY A 125 5.27 -10.48 -1.90
N ILE A 126 5.32 -9.56 -2.86
CA ILE A 126 4.57 -9.70 -4.13
C ILE A 126 5.07 -10.90 -4.92
N GLU A 127 6.39 -11.13 -4.97
CA GLU A 127 6.99 -12.29 -5.61
C GLU A 127 6.47 -13.59 -5.00
N GLN A 128 6.51 -13.69 -3.67
CA GLN A 128 6.03 -14.87 -2.95
C GLN A 128 4.53 -15.10 -3.13
N LEU A 129 3.73 -14.02 -3.16
CA LEU A 129 2.29 -14.10 -3.38
C LEU A 129 1.96 -14.62 -4.79
N VAL A 130 2.65 -14.12 -5.82
CA VAL A 130 2.49 -14.60 -7.20
C VAL A 130 2.81 -16.09 -7.30
N ASP A 131 3.92 -16.51 -6.70
CA ASP A 131 4.32 -17.93 -6.72
C ASP A 131 3.34 -18.81 -5.93
N ALA A 132 2.82 -18.33 -4.80
CA ALA A 132 1.84 -19.06 -3.99
C ALA A 132 0.50 -19.27 -4.69
N VAL A 133 0.05 -18.32 -5.54
CA VAL A 133 -1.16 -18.50 -6.36
C VAL A 133 -0.90 -19.34 -7.64
N GLY A 134 0.37 -19.70 -7.89
CA GLY A 134 0.78 -20.51 -9.04
C GLY A 134 1.01 -19.69 -10.31
N GLY A 135 1.35 -18.41 -10.18
CA GLY A 135 1.57 -17.48 -11.27
C GLY A 135 0.36 -16.61 -11.60
N VAL A 136 0.59 -15.54 -12.32
CA VAL A 136 -0.44 -14.59 -12.79
C VAL A 136 -0.30 -14.33 -14.29
N GLU A 137 -1.42 -14.08 -14.96
CA GLU A 137 -1.40 -13.65 -16.35
C GLU A 137 -1.21 -12.14 -16.44
N LEU A 138 -0.13 -11.74 -17.14
CA LEU A 138 0.17 -10.33 -17.42
C LEU A 138 0.31 -10.10 -18.91
N CYS A 139 -0.08 -8.91 -19.37
CA CYS A 139 -0.10 -8.52 -20.78
C CYS A 139 0.69 -7.24 -20.99
N SER A 140 1.48 -7.19 -22.07
CA SER A 140 2.13 -5.96 -22.55
C SER A 140 2.29 -6.00 -24.05
N ASP A 141 2.12 -4.87 -24.70
CA ASP A 141 2.36 -4.70 -26.15
C ASP A 141 3.81 -4.28 -26.45
N LEU A 142 4.64 -4.14 -25.40
CA LEU A 142 6.02 -3.71 -25.52
C LEU A 142 6.94 -4.89 -25.84
N THR A 143 7.98 -4.63 -26.63
CA THR A 143 9.17 -5.48 -26.71
C THR A 143 10.22 -4.87 -25.79
N VAL A 144 10.59 -5.57 -24.73
CA VAL A 144 11.46 -5.06 -23.66
C VAL A 144 12.57 -6.08 -23.39
N ASP A 145 13.79 -5.55 -23.22
CA ASP A 145 14.94 -6.21 -22.60
C ASP A 145 15.59 -5.14 -21.72
N ASP A 146 15.13 -5.05 -20.48
CA ASP A 146 15.50 -4.00 -19.51
C ASP A 146 16.31 -4.61 -18.35
N ALA A 147 17.61 -4.42 -18.38
CA ALA A 147 18.52 -4.94 -17.37
C ALA A 147 18.30 -4.30 -15.98
N ASP A 148 17.75 -3.06 -15.91
CA ASP A 148 17.52 -2.37 -14.65
C ASP A 148 16.36 -2.99 -13.84
N SER A 149 15.31 -3.41 -14.52
CA SER A 149 14.17 -4.10 -13.89
C SER A 149 14.29 -5.62 -13.95
N GLY A 150 15.11 -6.13 -14.86
CA GLY A 150 15.18 -7.54 -15.22
C GLY A 150 14.05 -8.01 -16.14
N MET A 151 13.21 -7.09 -16.66
CA MET A 151 12.09 -7.43 -17.53
C MET A 151 12.56 -7.78 -18.94
N VAL A 152 12.27 -9.02 -19.35
CA VAL A 152 12.37 -9.45 -20.75
C VAL A 152 10.98 -9.80 -21.24
N TRP A 153 10.48 -9.07 -22.26
CA TRP A 153 9.11 -9.23 -22.73
C TRP A 153 8.98 -9.12 -24.24
N THR A 154 8.10 -9.95 -24.79
CA THR A 154 7.60 -9.84 -26.16
C THR A 154 6.10 -9.57 -26.11
N PRO A 155 5.54 -8.83 -27.09
CA PRO A 155 4.12 -8.46 -27.09
C PRO A 155 3.19 -9.65 -26.89
N GLY A 156 2.20 -9.49 -26.05
CA GLY A 156 1.17 -10.48 -25.75
C GLY A 156 0.97 -10.72 -24.26
N CYS A 157 0.04 -11.64 -23.96
CA CYS A 157 -0.27 -12.08 -22.59
C CYS A 157 0.42 -13.42 -22.30
N ARG A 158 0.92 -13.58 -21.07
CA ARG A 158 1.51 -14.84 -20.61
C ARG A 158 1.40 -15.01 -19.11
N GLU A 159 1.35 -16.23 -18.65
CA GLU A 159 1.46 -16.56 -17.24
C GLU A 159 2.92 -16.44 -16.80
N VAL A 160 3.16 -15.72 -15.70
CA VAL A 160 4.49 -15.45 -15.15
C VAL A 160 4.55 -15.80 -13.67
N GLY A 161 5.72 -16.21 -13.21
CA GLY A 161 6.02 -16.37 -11.78
C GLY A 161 6.38 -15.04 -11.11
N GLY A 162 6.70 -15.11 -9.81
CA GLY A 162 6.92 -13.95 -8.97
C GLY A 162 8.05 -13.04 -9.46
N VAL A 163 9.20 -13.60 -9.85
CA VAL A 163 10.36 -12.82 -10.34
C VAL A 163 9.98 -11.98 -11.56
N ASP A 164 9.35 -12.60 -12.57
CA ASP A 164 8.96 -11.91 -13.81
C ASP A 164 7.83 -10.90 -13.55
N ALA A 165 6.89 -11.21 -12.66
CA ALA A 165 5.82 -10.30 -12.25
C ALA A 165 6.38 -9.06 -11.54
N LEU A 166 7.40 -9.25 -10.70
CA LEU A 166 8.07 -8.13 -10.02
C LEU A 166 8.87 -7.28 -11.02
N ALA A 167 9.60 -7.91 -11.96
CA ALA A 167 10.31 -7.22 -13.04
C ALA A 167 9.34 -6.40 -13.90
N PHE A 168 8.18 -6.97 -14.23
CA PHE A 168 7.09 -6.30 -14.97
C PHE A 168 6.58 -5.04 -14.23
N ALA A 169 6.35 -5.13 -12.92
CA ALA A 169 5.86 -4.01 -12.11
C ALA A 169 6.92 -2.92 -11.86
N ARG A 170 8.21 -3.27 -11.90
CA ARG A 170 9.33 -2.34 -11.67
C ARG A 170 9.78 -1.60 -12.93
N MET A 171 9.52 -2.15 -14.12
CA MET A 171 9.99 -1.60 -15.37
C MET A 171 9.51 -0.17 -15.57
N ARG A 172 10.44 0.74 -15.92
CA ARG A 172 10.18 2.16 -16.11
C ARG A 172 10.93 2.72 -17.32
N LYS A 173 12.24 2.51 -17.40
CA LYS A 173 13.10 3.20 -18.36
C LYS A 173 12.85 2.79 -19.80
N ALA A 174 12.50 1.53 -20.03
CA ALA A 174 12.21 1.02 -21.37
C ALA A 174 10.75 1.27 -21.81
N ASP A 175 9.93 1.92 -20.97
CA ASP A 175 8.55 2.28 -21.29
C ASP A 175 8.49 3.71 -21.83
N PRO A 176 7.97 3.94 -23.05
CA PRO A 176 7.70 5.29 -23.57
C PRO A 176 6.75 6.13 -22.68
N ALA A 177 5.83 5.48 -21.95
CA ALA A 177 4.93 6.12 -21.00
C ALA A 177 5.55 6.37 -19.61
N GLY A 178 6.76 5.89 -19.36
CA GLY A 178 7.53 6.16 -18.13
C GLY A 178 6.80 5.75 -16.85
N ASP A 179 6.56 6.72 -15.96
CA ASP A 179 5.90 6.46 -14.67
C ASP A 179 4.42 6.10 -14.80
N ILE A 180 3.73 6.58 -15.83
CA ILE A 180 2.32 6.25 -16.10
C ILE A 180 2.21 4.76 -16.44
N GLY A 181 3.03 4.28 -17.39
CA GLY A 181 3.05 2.86 -17.76
C GLY A 181 3.46 1.95 -16.60
N ARG A 182 4.34 2.42 -15.70
CA ARG A 182 4.66 1.68 -14.48
C ARG A 182 3.43 1.54 -13.57
N ALA A 183 2.67 2.62 -13.36
CA ALA A 183 1.45 2.59 -12.55
C ALA A 183 0.38 1.64 -13.14
N GLU A 184 0.20 1.66 -14.45
CA GLU A 184 -0.72 0.73 -15.16
C GLU A 184 -0.32 -0.73 -14.95
N ARG A 185 0.98 -1.05 -15.09
CA ARG A 185 1.48 -2.42 -14.85
C ARG A 185 1.31 -2.86 -13.41
N GLN A 186 1.53 -1.99 -12.43
CA GLN A 186 1.27 -2.28 -11.02
C GLN A 186 -0.20 -2.56 -10.77
N GLN A 187 -1.11 -1.78 -11.36
CA GLN A 187 -2.55 -2.02 -11.27
C GLN A 187 -2.94 -3.35 -11.91
N GLN A 188 -2.36 -3.68 -13.08
CA GLN A 188 -2.61 -4.96 -13.75
C GLN A 188 -2.16 -6.14 -12.89
N LEU A 189 -0.98 -6.07 -12.27
CA LEU A 189 -0.48 -7.12 -11.37
C LEU A 189 -1.40 -7.31 -10.16
N ILE A 190 -1.83 -6.21 -9.53
CA ILE A 190 -2.76 -6.27 -8.38
C ILE A 190 -4.10 -6.88 -8.81
N ALA A 191 -4.63 -6.51 -9.97
CA ALA A 191 -5.88 -7.06 -10.49
C ALA A 191 -5.75 -8.57 -10.79
N ALA A 192 -4.65 -9.00 -11.40
CA ALA A 192 -4.38 -10.40 -11.71
C ALA A 192 -4.24 -11.26 -10.44
N LEU A 193 -3.52 -10.75 -9.42
CA LEU A 193 -3.43 -11.39 -8.10
C LEU A 193 -4.79 -11.52 -7.42
N SER A 194 -5.57 -10.43 -7.39
CA SER A 194 -6.91 -10.42 -6.80
C SER A 194 -7.82 -11.48 -7.43
N GLY A 195 -7.81 -11.57 -8.77
CA GLY A 195 -8.61 -12.57 -9.50
C GLY A 195 -8.20 -14.02 -9.20
N LYS A 196 -6.90 -14.27 -8.94
CA LYS A 196 -6.43 -15.61 -8.54
C LYS A 196 -6.84 -15.96 -7.11
N VAL A 197 -6.77 -14.99 -6.18
CA VAL A 197 -7.14 -15.20 -4.75
C VAL A 197 -8.64 -15.42 -4.58
N GLU A 198 -9.48 -14.77 -5.37
CA GLU A 198 -10.94 -14.93 -5.36
C GLU A 198 -11.42 -16.28 -5.90
N ASN A 199 -10.53 -17.10 -6.48
CA ASN A 199 -10.90 -18.39 -7.03
C ASN A 199 -11.29 -19.40 -5.93
N PRO A 200 -12.57 -19.86 -5.86
CA PRO A 200 -13.04 -20.78 -4.82
C PRO A 200 -12.35 -22.16 -4.87
N ALA A 201 -11.67 -22.50 -5.95
CA ALA A 201 -10.90 -23.74 -6.04
C ALA A 201 -9.69 -23.77 -5.09
N LEU A 202 -9.18 -22.59 -4.65
CA LEU A 202 -8.12 -22.49 -3.64
C LEU A 202 -8.58 -23.06 -2.29
N VAL A 203 -9.86 -22.92 -1.94
CA VAL A 203 -10.43 -23.44 -0.68
C VAL A 203 -10.35 -24.96 -0.61
N LEU A 204 -10.29 -25.65 -1.75
CA LEU A 204 -10.28 -27.11 -1.83
C LEU A 204 -8.88 -27.73 -1.84
N LYS A 205 -7.80 -26.90 -1.82
CA LYS A 205 -6.41 -27.36 -1.91
C LYS A 205 -5.61 -26.95 -0.66
N PRO A 206 -5.53 -27.79 0.39
CA PRO A 206 -4.88 -27.44 1.66
C PRO A 206 -3.42 -26.98 1.52
N GLY A 207 -2.65 -27.58 0.60
CA GLY A 207 -1.27 -27.19 0.32
C GLY A 207 -1.12 -25.80 -0.29
N GLN A 208 -2.08 -25.38 -1.11
CA GLN A 208 -2.07 -24.02 -1.67
C GLN A 208 -2.55 -22.99 -0.64
N GLN A 209 -3.45 -23.37 0.26
CA GLN A 209 -3.88 -22.52 1.38
C GLN A 209 -2.70 -22.18 2.30
N THR A 210 -1.91 -23.17 2.71
CA THR A 210 -0.73 -22.95 3.54
C THR A 210 0.34 -22.13 2.83
N ALA A 211 0.58 -22.38 1.54
CA ALA A 211 1.54 -21.61 0.74
C ALA A 211 1.09 -20.14 0.61
N LEU A 212 -0.19 -19.91 0.30
CA LEU A 212 -0.75 -18.56 0.15
C LEU A 212 -0.75 -17.78 1.48
N LEU A 213 -1.13 -18.44 2.58
CA LEU A 213 -1.07 -17.83 3.90
C LEU A 213 0.37 -17.53 4.33
N SER A 214 1.30 -18.46 4.08
CA SER A 214 2.72 -18.22 4.40
C SER A 214 3.32 -17.10 3.57
N ALA A 215 3.04 -17.08 2.27
CA ALA A 215 3.50 -16.02 1.37
C ALA A 215 2.85 -14.68 1.73
N GLY A 216 1.54 -14.68 1.99
CA GLY A 216 0.81 -13.48 2.39
C GLY A 216 1.31 -12.89 3.71
N THR A 217 1.51 -13.73 4.73
CA THR A 217 2.01 -13.25 6.03
C THR A 217 3.49 -12.87 6.00
N GLY A 218 4.33 -13.61 5.25
CA GLY A 218 5.74 -13.27 5.09
C GLY A 218 5.99 -12.05 4.16
N ALA A 219 4.96 -11.58 3.46
CA ALA A 219 5.00 -10.36 2.65
C ALA A 219 4.68 -9.11 3.46
N LEU A 220 4.14 -9.29 4.66
CA LEU A 220 3.61 -8.22 5.49
C LEU A 220 4.47 -8.00 6.72
N THR A 221 4.77 -6.72 6.97
CA THR A 221 5.25 -6.24 8.26
C THR A 221 4.14 -5.39 8.88
N VAL A 222 3.76 -5.71 10.11
CA VAL A 222 2.63 -5.03 10.75
C VAL A 222 3.03 -4.43 12.11
N SER A 223 2.21 -3.52 12.62
CA SER A 223 2.40 -3.00 13.98
C SER A 223 2.18 -4.08 15.03
N GLU A 224 2.88 -3.97 16.17
CA GLU A 224 2.62 -4.82 17.33
C GLU A 224 1.12 -4.77 17.71
N GLY A 225 0.58 -5.94 18.05
CA GLY A 225 -0.85 -6.10 18.33
C GLY A 225 -1.75 -6.34 17.13
N THR A 226 -1.27 -6.12 15.91
CA THR A 226 -2.02 -6.43 14.68
C THR A 226 -1.88 -7.91 14.34
N GLY A 227 -2.99 -8.64 14.27
CA GLY A 227 -3.01 -10.06 13.99
C GLY A 227 -3.76 -10.43 12.71
N ILE A 228 -3.84 -11.73 12.44
CA ILE A 228 -4.50 -12.27 11.24
C ILE A 228 -6.00 -11.89 11.15
N LEU A 229 -6.68 -11.66 12.27
CA LEU A 229 -8.08 -11.23 12.30
C LEU A 229 -8.21 -9.77 11.89
N ASP A 230 -7.26 -8.93 12.31
CA ASP A 230 -7.22 -7.50 11.94
C ASP A 230 -6.91 -7.35 10.45
N LEU A 231 -6.03 -8.20 9.90
CA LEU A 231 -5.80 -8.29 8.45
C LEU A 231 -7.03 -8.78 7.69
N GLY A 232 -7.82 -9.69 8.27
CA GLY A 232 -9.12 -10.08 7.72
C GLY A 232 -10.11 -8.90 7.70
N SER A 233 -10.16 -8.12 8.77
CA SER A 233 -10.99 -6.91 8.88
C SER A 233 -10.53 -5.84 7.90
N LEU A 234 -9.21 -5.64 7.74
CA LEU A 234 -8.59 -4.78 6.74
C LEU A 234 -9.06 -5.15 5.31
N ALA A 235 -9.02 -6.44 4.96
CA ALA A 235 -9.43 -6.90 3.63
C ALA A 235 -10.91 -6.62 3.35
N LEU A 236 -11.77 -6.82 4.34
CA LEU A 236 -13.21 -6.48 4.25
C LEU A 236 -13.42 -4.97 4.13
N ALA A 237 -12.73 -4.18 4.95
CA ALA A 237 -12.79 -2.72 4.91
C ALA A 237 -12.31 -2.17 3.57
N PHE A 238 -11.21 -2.71 3.03
CA PHE A 238 -10.69 -2.35 1.70
C PHE A 238 -11.71 -2.61 0.59
N ARG A 239 -12.37 -3.78 0.63
CA ARG A 239 -13.45 -4.12 -0.30
C ARG A 239 -14.63 -3.16 -0.16
N ASN A 240 -15.04 -2.83 1.07
CA ASN A 240 -16.13 -1.89 1.32
C ASN A 240 -15.81 -0.49 0.81
N ALA A 241 -14.59 0.01 1.05
CA ALA A 241 -14.14 1.30 0.56
C ALA A 241 -14.15 1.40 -0.98
N LYS A 242 -13.83 0.29 -1.67
CA LYS A 242 -13.86 0.20 -3.14
C LYS A 242 -15.25 -0.08 -3.71
N GLY A 243 -16.23 -0.44 -2.89
CA GLY A 243 -17.62 -0.63 -3.30
C GLY A 243 -18.37 0.68 -3.53
N GLU A 244 -19.59 0.59 -4.08
CA GLU A 244 -20.43 1.77 -4.40
C GLU A 244 -20.74 2.66 -3.19
N GLY A 245 -20.71 2.10 -1.98
CA GLY A 245 -20.94 2.85 -0.72
C GLY A 245 -19.69 3.35 -0.03
N GLY A 246 -18.50 3.17 -0.62
CA GLY A 246 -17.22 3.60 -0.05
C GLY A 246 -16.74 4.94 -0.59
N ILE A 247 -15.66 5.43 -0.01
CA ILE A 247 -14.96 6.66 -0.43
C ILE A 247 -13.57 6.26 -0.91
N THR A 248 -13.19 6.70 -2.11
CA THR A 248 -11.84 6.48 -2.65
C THR A 248 -11.29 7.75 -3.27
N GLY A 249 -10.02 8.01 -3.10
CA GLY A 249 -9.38 9.18 -3.74
C GLY A 249 -8.17 9.70 -2.99
N THR A 250 -7.98 11.01 -3.07
CA THR A 250 -6.87 11.74 -2.43
C THR A 250 -7.43 12.89 -1.59
N PRO A 251 -6.64 13.45 -0.66
CA PRO A 251 -7.00 14.73 -0.07
C PRO A 251 -7.10 15.83 -1.14
N PRO A 252 -7.78 16.97 -0.85
CA PRO A 252 -7.79 18.12 -1.75
C PRO A 252 -6.37 18.63 -2.04
N ILE A 253 -6.05 18.85 -3.32
CA ILE A 253 -4.74 19.30 -3.81
C ILE A 253 -4.87 20.67 -4.43
N VAL A 254 -3.97 21.60 -4.14
CA VAL A 254 -3.95 22.96 -4.73
C VAL A 254 -2.79 23.18 -5.69
N ASP A 255 -1.69 22.42 -5.58
CA ASP A 255 -0.53 22.60 -6.44
C ASP A 255 0.24 21.27 -6.58
N LEU A 256 0.51 20.86 -7.83
CA LEU A 256 1.26 19.62 -8.13
C LEU A 256 2.77 19.85 -8.30
N ASP A 257 3.24 21.09 -8.34
CA ASP A 257 4.67 21.43 -8.48
C ASP A 257 5.10 22.51 -7.47
N TYR A 258 4.57 22.45 -6.26
CA TYR A 258 4.93 23.34 -5.18
C TYR A 258 6.40 23.14 -4.80
N ARG A 259 7.17 24.24 -4.77
CA ARG A 259 8.63 24.20 -4.54
C ARG A 259 9.05 24.98 -3.30
N PRO A 260 8.82 24.43 -2.09
CA PRO A 260 9.23 25.09 -0.86
C PRO A 260 10.73 24.95 -0.63
N GLY A 261 11.48 26.06 -0.70
CA GLY A 261 12.91 26.08 -0.40
C GLY A 261 13.72 25.07 -1.21
N ASN A 262 14.47 24.22 -0.50
CA ASN A 262 15.39 23.23 -1.09
C ASN A 262 14.79 21.82 -1.23
N VAL A 263 13.48 21.62 -0.98
CA VAL A 263 12.85 20.29 -1.01
C VAL A 263 12.62 19.78 -2.44
N GLY A 264 12.65 20.67 -3.42
CA GLY A 264 12.38 20.35 -4.82
C GLY A 264 10.88 20.40 -5.12
N SER A 265 10.46 19.69 -6.17
CA SER A 265 9.05 19.60 -6.56
C SER A 265 8.27 18.72 -5.58
N THR A 266 7.16 19.24 -5.07
CA THR A 266 6.27 18.59 -4.09
C THR A 266 4.81 18.80 -4.50
N VAL A 267 3.91 18.03 -3.91
CA VAL A 267 2.46 18.23 -4.01
C VAL A 267 1.98 19.02 -2.80
N ARG A 268 1.29 20.14 -3.01
CA ARG A 268 0.68 20.92 -1.93
C ARG A 268 -0.78 20.51 -1.76
N LEU A 269 -1.08 19.95 -0.60
CA LEU A 269 -2.45 19.73 -0.18
C LEU A 269 -3.10 21.07 0.18
N ASP A 270 -4.42 21.16 0.04
CA ASP A 270 -5.17 22.36 0.43
C ASP A 270 -5.14 22.52 1.97
N PRO A 271 -4.47 23.55 2.51
CA PRO A 271 -4.34 23.70 3.96
C PRO A 271 -5.65 24.06 4.66
N ASP A 272 -6.60 24.65 3.95
CA ASP A 272 -7.88 25.07 4.49
C ASP A 272 -8.91 23.95 4.46
N GLN A 273 -8.88 23.09 3.43
CA GLN A 273 -9.85 22.02 3.24
C GLN A 273 -9.42 20.67 3.84
N THR A 274 -8.12 20.38 3.85
CA THR A 274 -7.60 19.06 4.31
C THR A 274 -8.02 18.72 5.74
N PRO A 275 -7.97 19.63 6.74
CA PRO A 275 -8.42 19.30 8.10
C PRO A 275 -9.92 18.96 8.16
N GLY A 276 -10.77 19.74 7.47
CA GLY A 276 -12.21 19.49 7.39
C GLY A 276 -12.54 18.20 6.64
N PHE A 277 -11.77 17.88 5.61
CA PHE A 277 -11.89 16.63 4.84
C PHE A 277 -11.68 15.40 5.75
N PHE A 278 -10.57 15.34 6.48
CA PHE A 278 -10.30 14.20 7.37
C PHE A 278 -11.23 14.16 8.57
N ALA A 279 -11.62 15.31 9.11
CA ALA A 279 -12.63 15.37 10.19
C ALA A 279 -13.99 14.81 9.73
N ALA A 280 -14.42 15.08 8.52
CA ALA A 280 -15.67 14.54 7.98
C ALA A 280 -15.55 13.03 7.67
N ILE A 281 -14.37 12.53 7.24
CA ILE A 281 -14.08 11.10 7.08
C ILE A 281 -14.15 10.41 8.45
N ALA A 282 -13.50 10.95 9.47
CA ALA A 282 -13.53 10.43 10.84
C ALA A 282 -14.97 10.33 11.39
N ALA A 283 -15.77 11.35 11.13
CA ALA A 283 -17.17 11.37 11.54
C ALA A 283 -18.11 10.52 10.66
N GLY A 284 -17.60 9.93 9.55
CA GLY A 284 -18.41 9.16 8.59
C GLY A 284 -19.46 10.00 7.85
N THR A 285 -19.25 11.31 7.75
CA THR A 285 -20.19 12.26 7.13
C THR A 285 -19.80 12.67 5.72
N TRP A 286 -18.58 12.30 5.26
CA TRP A 286 -18.17 12.56 3.87
C TRP A 286 -18.98 11.70 2.90
N PRO A 287 -19.45 12.25 1.76
CA PRO A 287 -20.25 11.50 0.79
C PRO A 287 -19.47 10.32 0.19
N ALA A 288 -20.17 9.20 -0.03
CA ALA A 288 -19.61 8.06 -0.76
C ALA A 288 -19.29 8.44 -2.21
N GLY A 289 -18.26 7.80 -2.77
CA GLY A 289 -17.80 7.98 -4.13
C GLY A 289 -16.35 8.44 -4.23
N PRO A 290 -15.88 8.72 -5.45
CA PRO A 290 -14.53 9.25 -5.67
C PRO A 290 -14.41 10.66 -5.10
N THR A 291 -13.24 10.98 -4.53
CA THR A 291 -12.99 12.28 -3.88
C THR A 291 -11.58 12.78 -4.12
N GLY A 292 -11.37 14.08 -3.93
CA GLY A 292 -10.06 14.72 -4.01
C GLY A 292 -9.62 15.05 -5.42
N GLY A 293 -8.34 15.25 -5.60
CA GLY A 293 -7.74 15.76 -6.84
C GLY A 293 -7.66 17.28 -6.86
N MET A 294 -7.36 17.83 -8.05
CA MET A 294 -7.26 19.27 -8.26
C MET A 294 -8.66 19.90 -8.36
N PRO A 295 -8.83 21.15 -7.86
CA PRO A 295 -10.08 21.89 -8.11
C PRO A 295 -10.31 22.07 -9.61
N GLY A 296 -11.41 21.53 -10.12
CA GLY A 296 -11.84 21.73 -11.50
C GLY A 296 -11.47 20.62 -12.48
N GLY A 297 -11.09 19.41 -12.00
CA GLY A 297 -10.98 18.18 -12.80
C GLY A 297 -12.27 17.40 -12.82
#